data_2587bc2c4618472370f83264d1e91171
#
_entry.id   2587bc2c4618472370f83264d1e91171
#
_cell.length_a   1.000
_cell.length_b   1.000
_cell.length_c   1.000
_cell.angle_alpha   90.00
_cell.angle_beta   90.00
_cell.angle_gamma   90.00
#
_symmetry.space_group_name_H-M   'P 1'
#
loop_
_entity.id
_entity.type
_entity.pdbx_description
1 polymer ?
#
loop_
_entity_poly.entity_id
_entity_poly.type
_entity_poly.pdbx_seq_one_letter_code
_entity_poly.pdbx_strand_id
1 'polypeptide(L)'
;MGRKADNALSVRSISVITFSAVMLASIGIIAYLALAAWMHSADQIMRYMADELNRDTRQRIDMFVKSSEGVSRYSGDLLEHGTPDLSDEVERDRFFTSALGAHGDEIFRFAFCTSDGALYGAKKASDGGMRILRRDSSTGGILRQYMVQADLTAGEALK
;
A
#
# COMPACT_ATOMS: atom_id res chain seq x y z
N MET A 1 -64.42 -49.00 -39.01
CA MET A 1 -64.04 -47.98 -39.99
C MET A 1 -63.42 -46.80 -39.28
N GLY A 2 -62.10 -46.80 -39.10
CA GLY A 2 -61.37 -45.75 -38.41
C GLY A 2 -60.90 -44.72 -39.45
N ARG A 3 -61.34 -43.48 -39.28
CA ARG A 3 -60.94 -42.34 -40.06
C ARG A 3 -59.58 -41.87 -39.54
N LYS A 4 -58.51 -42.13 -40.31
CA LYS A 4 -57.21 -41.47 -40.10
C LYS A 4 -57.40 -39.99 -40.38
N ALA A 5 -57.27 -39.17 -39.36
CA ALA A 5 -57.17 -37.74 -39.56
C ALA A 5 -55.73 -37.44 -40.07
N ASP A 6 -55.62 -37.25 -41.39
CA ASP A 6 -54.42 -36.71 -42.00
C ASP A 6 -54.30 -35.25 -41.54
N ASN A 7 -53.44 -35.00 -40.55
CA ASN A 7 -53.03 -33.68 -40.16
C ASN A 7 -52.05 -33.14 -41.26
N ALA A 8 -52.57 -32.78 -42.40
CA ALA A 8 -51.85 -32.03 -43.42
C ALA A 8 -51.62 -30.61 -42.86
N LEU A 9 -50.47 -30.37 -42.29
CA LEU A 9 -50.03 -29.02 -41.90
C LEU A 9 -50.16 -28.12 -43.15
N SER A 10 -50.97 -27.07 -43.03
CA SER A 10 -51.12 -26.08 -44.10
C SER A 10 -49.74 -25.51 -44.45
N VAL A 11 -49.42 -25.33 -45.69
CA VAL A 11 -48.15 -24.68 -46.20
C VAL A 11 -47.89 -23.39 -45.46
N ARG A 12 -48.90 -22.62 -45.09
CA ARG A 12 -48.82 -21.40 -44.32
C ARG A 12 -48.30 -21.65 -42.89
N SER A 13 -48.75 -22.73 -42.22
CA SER A 13 -48.27 -23.09 -40.87
C SER A 13 -46.82 -23.54 -40.90
N ILE A 14 -46.40 -24.30 -41.92
CA ILE A 14 -45.02 -24.74 -42.09
C ILE A 14 -44.08 -23.51 -42.31
N SER A 15 -44.47 -22.58 -43.17
CA SER A 15 -43.70 -21.36 -43.41
C SER A 15 -43.55 -20.50 -42.15
N VAL A 16 -44.59 -20.32 -41.35
CA VAL A 16 -44.54 -19.55 -40.09
C VAL A 16 -43.64 -20.23 -39.09
N ILE A 17 -43.72 -21.55 -38.92
CA ILE A 17 -42.91 -22.31 -37.99
C ILE A 17 -41.41 -22.22 -38.39
N THR A 18 -41.12 -22.43 -39.68
CA THR A 18 -39.74 -22.36 -40.18
C THR A 18 -39.13 -20.96 -39.99
N PHE A 19 -39.89 -19.91 -40.33
CA PHE A 19 -39.43 -18.53 -40.13
C PHE A 19 -39.18 -18.21 -38.66
N SER A 20 -40.12 -18.61 -37.79
CA SER A 20 -39.95 -18.41 -36.35
C SER A 20 -38.74 -19.17 -35.77
N ALA A 21 -38.53 -20.41 -36.23
CA ALA A 21 -37.37 -21.21 -35.82
C ALA A 21 -36.03 -20.58 -36.26
N VAL A 22 -35.95 -20.10 -37.50
CA VAL A 22 -34.76 -19.40 -38.00
C VAL A 22 -34.51 -18.11 -37.23
N MET A 23 -35.56 -17.35 -36.94
CA MET A 23 -35.45 -16.11 -36.17
C MET A 23 -34.95 -16.35 -34.75
N LEU A 24 -35.52 -17.35 -34.08
CA LEU A 24 -35.09 -17.74 -32.70
C LEU A 24 -33.64 -18.26 -32.69
N ALA A 25 -33.26 -19.06 -33.69
CA ALA A 25 -31.86 -19.53 -33.82
C ALA A 25 -30.89 -18.37 -34.03
N SER A 26 -31.23 -17.39 -34.88
CA SER A 26 -30.41 -16.22 -35.12
C SER A 26 -30.24 -15.36 -33.87
N ILE A 27 -31.31 -15.11 -33.11
CA ILE A 27 -31.28 -14.37 -31.87
C ILE A 27 -30.41 -15.12 -30.84
N GLY A 28 -30.58 -16.44 -30.75
CA GLY A 28 -29.79 -17.28 -29.83
C GLY A 28 -28.29 -17.23 -30.13
N ILE A 29 -27.91 -17.29 -31.40
CA ILE A 29 -26.49 -17.18 -31.82
C ILE A 29 -25.93 -15.80 -31.45
N ILE A 30 -26.66 -14.73 -31.76
CA ILE A 30 -26.23 -13.37 -31.48
C ILE A 30 -26.06 -13.16 -29.95
N ALA A 31 -27.03 -13.61 -29.16
CA ALA A 31 -26.99 -13.53 -27.69
C ALA A 31 -25.80 -14.31 -27.13
N TYR A 32 -25.54 -15.52 -27.65
CA TYR A 32 -24.39 -16.33 -27.24
C TYR A 32 -23.05 -15.63 -27.55
N LEU A 33 -22.90 -15.12 -28.75
CA LEU A 33 -21.68 -14.40 -29.16
C LEU A 33 -21.45 -13.12 -28.31
N ALA A 34 -22.52 -12.37 -28.08
CA ALA A 34 -22.47 -11.19 -27.26
C ALA A 34 -22.05 -11.52 -25.80
N LEU A 35 -22.64 -12.56 -25.22
CA LEU A 35 -22.31 -13.01 -23.87
C LEU A 35 -20.86 -13.51 -23.79
N ALA A 36 -20.41 -14.32 -24.75
CA ALA A 36 -19.03 -14.80 -24.82
C ALA A 36 -18.02 -13.66 -24.95
N ALA A 37 -18.30 -12.68 -25.82
CA ALA A 37 -17.46 -11.49 -25.98
C ALA A 37 -17.40 -10.66 -24.68
N TRP A 38 -18.53 -10.51 -23.99
CA TRP A 38 -18.59 -9.76 -22.73
C TRP A 38 -17.82 -10.46 -21.61
N MET A 39 -17.96 -11.76 -21.46
CA MET A 39 -17.18 -12.55 -20.50
C MET A 39 -15.67 -12.46 -20.76
N HIS A 40 -15.26 -12.54 -22.01
CA HIS A 40 -13.84 -12.41 -22.39
C HIS A 40 -13.29 -11.01 -22.07
N SER A 41 -14.06 -9.96 -22.35
CA SER A 41 -13.68 -8.58 -22.03
C SER A 41 -13.58 -8.35 -20.52
N ALA A 42 -14.51 -8.91 -19.74
CA ALA A 42 -14.49 -8.81 -18.28
C ALA A 42 -13.25 -9.48 -17.68
N ASP A 43 -12.85 -10.67 -18.17
CA ASP A 43 -11.65 -11.37 -17.74
C ASP A 43 -10.37 -10.59 -18.07
N GLN A 44 -10.29 -9.99 -19.25
CA GLN A 44 -9.17 -9.12 -19.64
C GLN A 44 -9.05 -7.88 -18.74
N ILE A 45 -10.17 -7.21 -18.44
CA ILE A 45 -10.18 -6.04 -17.56
C ILE A 45 -9.74 -6.43 -16.15
N MET A 46 -10.22 -7.55 -15.62
CA MET A 46 -9.84 -8.03 -14.29
C MET A 46 -8.33 -8.34 -14.20
N ARG A 47 -7.77 -9.01 -15.21
CA ARG A 47 -6.32 -9.28 -15.28
C ARG A 47 -5.51 -8.01 -15.37
N TYR A 48 -5.91 -7.07 -16.23
CA TYR A 48 -5.24 -5.78 -16.36
C TYR A 48 -5.25 -5.00 -15.04
N MET A 49 -6.40 -4.92 -14.36
CA MET A 49 -6.50 -4.26 -13.05
C MET A 49 -5.65 -4.93 -11.98
N ALA A 50 -5.61 -6.27 -11.96
CA ALA A 50 -4.79 -7.02 -11.01
C ALA A 50 -3.29 -6.79 -11.25
N ASP A 51 -2.84 -6.77 -12.49
CA ASP A 51 -1.45 -6.51 -12.86
C ASP A 51 -1.05 -5.07 -12.54
N GLU A 52 -1.91 -4.10 -12.83
CA GLU A 52 -1.67 -2.68 -12.55
C GLU A 52 -1.58 -2.41 -11.04
N LEU A 53 -2.52 -2.94 -10.24
CA LEU A 53 -2.49 -2.85 -8.78
C LEU A 53 -1.21 -3.47 -8.19
N ASN A 54 -0.80 -4.61 -8.72
CA ASN A 54 0.41 -5.30 -8.27
C ASN A 54 1.67 -4.50 -8.61
N ARG A 55 1.68 -3.88 -9.79
CA ARG A 55 2.78 -3.03 -10.25
C ARG A 55 2.89 -1.75 -9.42
N ASP A 56 1.76 -1.05 -9.19
CA ASP A 56 1.73 0.17 -8.37
C ASP A 56 2.16 -0.13 -6.94
N THR A 57 1.66 -1.22 -6.36
CA THR A 57 2.05 -1.66 -5.01
C THR A 57 3.54 -1.96 -4.91
N ARG A 58 4.11 -2.69 -5.87
CA ARG A 58 5.55 -2.97 -5.90
C ARG A 58 6.37 -1.69 -6.03
N GLN A 59 5.97 -0.78 -6.90
CA GLN A 59 6.66 0.49 -7.09
C GLN A 59 6.65 1.34 -5.82
N ARG A 60 5.54 1.38 -5.09
CA ARG A 60 5.42 2.08 -3.80
C ARG A 60 6.32 1.46 -2.73
N ILE A 61 6.34 0.13 -2.64
CA ILE A 61 7.22 -0.59 -1.72
C ILE A 61 8.69 -0.31 -2.06
N ASP A 62 9.08 -0.40 -3.32
CA ASP A 62 10.45 -0.13 -3.77
C ASP A 62 10.89 1.30 -3.47
N MET A 63 10.02 2.29 -3.70
CA MET A 63 10.31 3.68 -3.34
C MET A 63 10.47 3.85 -1.83
N PHE A 64 9.59 3.26 -1.03
CA PHE A 64 9.66 3.31 0.42
C PHE A 64 10.96 2.67 0.96
N VAL A 65 11.31 1.48 0.47
CA VAL A 65 12.54 0.78 0.88
C VAL A 65 13.78 1.58 0.50
N LYS A 66 13.85 2.08 -0.73
CA LYS A 66 15.00 2.89 -1.22
C LYS A 66 15.14 4.20 -0.45
N SER A 67 14.02 4.88 -0.16
CA SER A 67 14.03 6.09 0.66
C SER A 67 14.58 5.81 2.05
N SER A 68 14.07 4.76 2.72
CA SER A 68 14.51 4.38 4.05
C SER A 68 15.99 3.93 4.09
N GLU A 69 16.44 3.18 3.09
CA GLU A 69 17.84 2.75 2.96
C GLU A 69 18.77 3.94 2.74
N GLY A 70 18.39 4.89 1.89
CA GLY A 70 19.15 6.10 1.64
C GLY A 70 19.36 6.94 2.90
N VAL A 71 18.29 7.14 3.68
CA VAL A 71 18.34 7.86 4.96
C VAL A 71 19.23 7.13 5.96
N SER A 72 19.06 5.82 6.10
CA SER A 72 19.84 5.02 7.03
C SER A 72 21.33 5.04 6.71
N ARG A 73 21.68 4.90 5.43
CA ARG A 73 23.08 4.93 4.98
C ARG A 73 23.72 6.31 5.21
N TYR A 74 23.07 7.37 4.73
CA TYR A 74 23.58 8.74 4.89
C TYR A 74 23.76 9.10 6.36
N SER A 75 22.79 8.75 7.21
CA SER A 75 22.88 9.04 8.64
C SER A 75 23.93 8.17 9.35
N GLY A 76 24.11 6.92 8.91
CA GLY A 76 25.18 6.06 9.39
C GLY A 76 26.55 6.65 9.09
N ASP A 77 26.78 7.10 7.85
CA ASP A 77 28.03 7.74 7.44
C ASP A 77 28.32 9.00 8.26
N LEU A 78 27.31 9.84 8.52
CA LEU A 78 27.48 11.02 9.37
C LEU A 78 27.87 10.65 10.81
N LEU A 79 27.22 9.66 11.40
CA LEU A 79 27.50 9.20 12.76
C LEU A 79 28.90 8.56 12.88
N GLU A 80 29.35 7.81 11.88
CA GLU A 80 30.69 7.24 11.82
C GLU A 80 31.77 8.32 11.73
N HIS A 81 31.47 9.46 11.12
CA HIS A 81 32.36 10.61 11.06
C HIS A 81 32.25 11.57 12.27
N GLY A 82 31.49 11.17 13.31
CA GLY A 82 31.34 11.95 14.53
C GLY A 82 30.48 13.20 14.41
N THR A 83 29.63 13.25 13.41
CA THR A 83 28.67 14.35 13.19
C THR A 83 27.24 13.78 13.18
N PRO A 84 26.38 14.10 14.13
CA PRO A 84 26.60 14.93 15.34
C PRO A 84 27.41 14.23 16.43
N ASP A 85 27.93 14.99 17.39
CA ASP A 85 28.50 14.41 18.61
C ASP A 85 27.38 13.78 19.44
N LEU A 86 27.37 12.45 19.49
CA LEU A 86 26.34 11.70 20.24
C LEU A 86 26.45 11.85 21.77
N SER A 87 27.58 12.36 22.28
CA SER A 87 27.75 12.67 23.69
C SER A 87 27.13 14.00 24.09
N ASP A 88 27.00 14.95 23.15
CA ASP A 88 26.24 16.17 23.33
C ASP A 88 24.73 15.90 23.17
N GLU A 89 24.03 16.07 24.28
CA GLU A 89 22.59 15.79 24.35
C GLU A 89 21.78 16.70 23.41
N VAL A 90 22.14 17.98 23.36
CA VAL A 90 21.42 18.99 22.56
C VAL A 90 21.63 18.76 21.05
N GLU A 91 22.88 18.52 20.65
CA GLU A 91 23.23 18.29 19.25
C GLU A 91 22.61 16.99 18.76
N ARG A 92 22.70 15.94 19.54
CA ARG A 92 22.08 14.63 19.27
C ARG A 92 20.57 14.73 19.10
N ASP A 93 19.87 15.37 20.05
CA ASP A 93 18.40 15.49 20.00
C ASP A 93 17.95 16.29 18.77
N ARG A 94 18.63 17.39 18.47
CA ARG A 94 18.38 18.21 17.27
C ARG A 94 18.58 17.42 15.98
N PHE A 95 19.63 16.62 15.92
CA PHE A 95 19.91 15.79 14.74
C PHE A 95 18.76 14.82 14.49
N PHE A 96 18.38 13.99 15.45
CA PHE A 96 17.34 12.99 15.26
C PHE A 96 15.96 13.61 14.99
N THR A 97 15.65 14.71 15.65
CA THR A 97 14.38 15.42 15.45
C THR A 97 14.32 16.08 14.08
N SER A 98 15.41 16.74 13.65
CA SER A 98 15.51 17.37 12.34
C SER A 98 15.49 16.33 11.20
N ALA A 99 16.26 15.24 11.34
CA ALA A 99 16.28 14.16 10.38
C ALA A 99 14.89 13.55 10.18
N LEU A 100 14.17 13.27 11.28
CA LEU A 100 12.81 12.77 11.21
C LEU A 100 11.83 13.79 10.62
N GLY A 101 11.98 15.06 10.94
CA GLY A 101 11.14 16.15 10.43
C GLY A 101 11.34 16.43 8.93
N ALA A 102 12.56 16.22 8.41
CA ALA A 102 12.86 16.38 6.99
C ALA A 102 12.23 15.30 6.10
N HIS A 103 11.92 14.14 6.68
CA HIS A 103 11.26 13.04 5.99
C HIS A 103 9.77 13.02 6.34
N GLY A 104 8.92 13.32 5.36
CA GLY A 104 7.45 13.39 5.50
C GLY A 104 6.84 12.21 6.29
N ASP A 105 5.59 11.85 6.05
CA ASP A 105 4.90 10.80 6.82
C ASP A 105 5.39 9.37 6.56
N GLU A 106 6.34 9.22 5.65
CA GLU A 106 6.88 7.92 5.25
C GLU A 106 7.74 7.28 6.35
N ILE A 107 8.49 8.09 7.13
CA ILE A 107 9.32 7.60 8.22
C ILE A 107 8.66 7.93 9.56
N PHE A 108 8.26 6.90 10.28
CA PHE A 108 7.62 7.03 11.58
C PHE A 108 8.62 7.17 12.74
N ARG A 109 9.79 6.53 12.62
CA ARG A 109 10.84 6.52 13.65
C ARG A 109 12.21 6.53 13.00
N PHE A 110 13.10 7.33 13.57
CA PHE A 110 14.51 7.34 13.23
C PHE A 110 15.32 7.19 14.52
N ALA A 111 16.09 6.13 14.66
CA ALA A 111 16.83 5.84 15.88
C ALA A 111 18.13 5.10 15.58
N PHE A 112 19.12 5.31 16.43
CA PHE A 112 20.44 4.70 16.40
C PHE A 112 20.71 3.96 17.72
N CYS A 113 21.31 2.77 17.62
CA CYS A 113 21.77 2.00 18.79
C CYS A 113 23.29 1.93 18.77
N THR A 114 23.90 2.22 19.90
CA THR A 114 25.34 2.06 20.10
C THR A 114 25.67 0.61 20.52
N SER A 115 26.93 0.22 20.40
CA SER A 115 27.41 -1.12 20.73
C SER A 115 27.29 -1.46 22.24
N ASP A 116 27.28 -0.45 23.11
CA ASP A 116 27.06 -0.56 24.55
C ASP A 116 25.56 -0.65 24.93
N GLY A 117 24.67 -0.62 23.93
CA GLY A 117 23.23 -0.80 24.10
C GLY A 117 22.46 0.49 24.40
N ALA A 118 23.08 1.66 24.31
CA ALA A 118 22.33 2.91 24.35
C ALA A 118 21.50 3.06 23.07
N LEU A 119 20.34 3.73 23.18
CA LEU A 119 19.46 4.03 22.06
C LEU A 119 19.06 5.51 22.09
N TYR A 120 19.27 6.18 20.99
CA TYR A 120 18.89 7.57 20.77
C TYR A 120 18.07 7.70 19.49
N GLY A 121 17.09 8.60 19.47
CA GLY A 121 16.29 8.80 18.28
C GLY A 121 15.07 9.66 18.49
N ALA A 122 14.27 9.76 17.43
CA ALA A 122 12.98 10.43 17.44
C ALA A 122 11.91 9.56 16.81
N LYS A 123 10.66 9.78 17.20
CA LYS A 123 9.48 9.16 16.57
C LYS A 123 8.35 10.18 16.40
N LYS A 124 7.48 9.96 15.41
CA LYS A 124 6.21 10.66 15.30
C LYS A 124 5.21 10.06 16.28
N ALA A 125 4.43 10.89 16.91
CA ALA A 125 3.39 10.49 17.84
C ALA A 125 2.01 10.58 17.16
N SER A 126 1.04 9.84 17.69
CA SER A 126 -0.34 9.82 17.15
C SER A 126 -1.08 11.15 17.28
N ASP A 127 -0.60 12.04 18.12
CA ASP A 127 -1.11 13.41 18.29
C ASP A 127 -0.55 14.42 17.27
N GLY A 128 0.24 13.94 16.29
CA GLY A 128 0.90 14.77 15.28
C GLY A 128 2.20 15.42 15.75
N GLY A 129 2.57 15.27 17.04
CA GLY A 129 3.85 15.74 17.57
C GLY A 129 4.99 14.77 17.33
N MET A 130 6.19 15.17 17.75
CA MET A 130 7.36 14.30 17.80
C MET A 130 7.75 14.00 19.25
N ARG A 131 8.40 12.86 19.45
CA ARG A 131 8.93 12.42 20.74
C ARG A 131 10.39 12.01 20.56
N ILE A 132 11.24 12.46 21.47
CA ILE A 132 12.63 11.99 21.57
C ILE A 132 12.62 10.68 22.33
N LEU A 133 13.41 9.73 21.85
CA LEU A 133 13.62 8.41 22.44
C LEU A 133 15.03 8.34 23.01
N ARG A 134 15.15 7.94 24.27
CA ARG A 134 16.44 7.78 24.94
C ARG A 134 16.45 6.55 25.83
N ARG A 135 17.49 5.76 25.70
CA ARG A 135 17.83 4.65 26.60
C ARG A 135 19.34 4.63 26.78
N ASP A 136 19.83 4.99 27.95
CA ASP A 136 21.24 5.01 28.30
C ASP A 136 21.41 4.87 29.85
N SER A 137 22.61 5.09 30.34
CA SER A 137 22.89 5.07 31.77
C SER A 137 22.08 6.12 32.54
N SER A 138 21.82 7.29 31.98
CA SER A 138 21.05 8.37 32.63
C SER A 138 19.58 8.00 32.83
N THR A 139 19.05 7.14 31.96
CA THR A 139 17.66 6.62 32.02
C THR A 139 17.57 5.32 32.86
N GLY A 140 18.68 4.84 33.40
CA GLY A 140 18.76 3.53 34.08
C GLY A 140 18.57 2.35 33.11
N GLY A 141 18.91 2.51 31.83
CA GLY A 141 18.75 1.49 30.79
C GLY A 141 17.29 1.26 30.35
N ILE A 142 16.37 2.11 30.79
CA ILE A 142 14.95 2.05 30.41
C ILE A 142 14.69 3.02 29.26
N LEU A 143 13.95 2.58 28.25
CA LEU A 143 13.54 3.45 27.15
C LEU A 143 12.56 4.51 27.64
N ARG A 144 12.99 5.75 27.66
CA ARG A 144 12.15 6.91 27.99
C ARG A 144 11.79 7.71 26.75
N GLN A 145 10.66 8.38 26.83
CA GLN A 145 10.15 9.26 25.79
C GLN A 145 10.04 10.67 26.36
N TYR A 146 10.44 11.64 25.57
CA TYR A 146 10.40 13.05 25.94
C TYR A 146 9.62 13.85 24.92
N MET A 147 8.91 14.87 25.36
CA MET A 147 8.29 15.83 24.44
C MET A 147 9.39 16.63 23.75
N VAL A 148 9.18 16.96 22.47
CA VAL A 148 10.09 17.82 21.71
C VAL A 148 9.75 19.27 22.02
N GLN A 149 10.75 20.07 22.40
CA GLN A 149 10.63 21.50 22.62
C GLN A 149 10.76 22.27 21.28
N ALA A 150 10.49 23.58 21.31
CA ALA A 150 10.58 24.44 20.11
C ALA A 150 11.99 24.52 19.52
N ASP A 151 13.02 24.28 20.31
CA ASP A 151 14.43 24.25 19.91
C ASP A 151 14.89 22.83 19.48
N LEU A 152 13.97 21.88 19.32
CA LEU A 152 14.17 20.50 18.90
C LEU A 152 14.90 19.61 19.92
N THR A 153 14.95 20.03 21.19
CA THR A 153 15.55 19.26 22.28
C THR A 153 14.52 18.53 23.14
N ALA A 154 14.99 17.64 24.02
CA ALA A 154 14.14 16.93 24.96
C ALA A 154 13.57 17.87 26.01
N GLY A 155 12.26 17.83 26.18
CA GLY A 155 11.53 18.50 27.24
C GLY A 155 11.15 17.55 28.36
N GLU A 156 9.89 17.62 28.79
CA GLU A 156 9.37 16.80 29.88
C GLU A 156 9.32 15.31 29.51
N ALA A 157 9.75 14.45 30.44
CA ALA A 157 9.66 13.00 30.27
C ALA A 157 8.19 12.54 30.35
N LEU A 158 7.78 11.76 29.40
CA LEU A 158 6.47 11.10 29.41
C LEU A 158 6.53 9.85 30.30
N LYS A 159 5.50 9.67 31.09
CA LYS A 159 5.37 8.50 32.00
C LYS A 159 5.00 7.24 31.23
#